data_b5221c9cdb5174292c3ebee49b5838fb
#
_entry.id   b5221c9cdb5174292c3ebee49b5838fb
#
_cell.length_a   1.000
_cell.length_b   1.000
_cell.length_c   1.000
_cell.angle_alpha   90.00
_cell.angle_beta   90.00
_cell.angle_gamma   90.00
#
_symmetry.space_group_name_H-M   'P 1'
#
loop_
_entity.id
_entity.type
_entity.pdbx_description
1 polymer ?
#
loop_
_entity_poly.entity_id
_entity_poly.type
_entity_poly.pdbx_seq_one_letter_code
_entity_poly.pdbx_strand_id
1 'polypeptide(L)'
;MKSIAIVGSGISGLFLANLLEKNTSFSYKIFEKKPSLDLSDGYGIQLSVNSINLLNKIGFQTMNASEVFFPKKVNFFDAKVLEKICDIDLSQFNFENNRYTTLKRSKLIEFLLSNIPKDKIIFNSDLINIEEYEKLKLSFSDNTKEEFDYIVAADGVYSRTKEILFKKEGTPKYFNSIALRGNIQNFENSDISLYLGSNFHFVIYPINQNNEFNFISIVRKKLVESEITNRSLFKDKRVR
;
A
#
# COMPACT_ATOMS: atom_id res chain seq x y z
N MET A 1 -25.35 15.85 9.41
CA MET A 1 -24.37 14.82 8.95
C MET A 1 -22.99 15.43 9.11
N LYS A 2 -22.05 14.73 9.73
CA LYS A 2 -20.66 15.19 9.87
C LYS A 2 -19.88 14.92 8.58
N SER A 3 -19.00 15.85 8.19
CA SER A 3 -18.21 15.77 6.96
C SER A 3 -16.73 15.45 7.25
N ILE A 4 -16.13 14.59 6.42
CA ILE A 4 -14.76 14.11 6.56
C ILE A 4 -13.97 14.40 5.28
N ALA A 5 -12.82 15.08 5.41
CA ALA A 5 -11.82 15.15 4.35
C ALA A 5 -10.82 14.00 4.53
N ILE A 6 -10.64 13.17 3.52
CA ILE A 6 -9.60 12.15 3.46
C ILE A 6 -8.51 12.66 2.53
N VAL A 7 -7.30 12.87 3.05
CA VAL A 7 -6.16 13.33 2.24
C VAL A 7 -5.31 12.14 1.84
N GLY A 8 -5.32 11.83 0.54
CA GLY A 8 -4.63 10.70 -0.07
C GLY A 8 -5.55 9.55 -0.44
N SER A 9 -5.47 9.11 -1.71
CA SER A 9 -6.21 7.97 -2.28
C SER A 9 -5.38 6.68 -2.32
N GLY A 10 -4.49 6.49 -1.35
CA GLY A 10 -3.79 5.23 -1.13
C GLY A 10 -4.72 4.17 -0.51
N ILE A 11 -4.18 2.96 -0.27
CA ILE A 11 -4.95 1.83 0.31
C ILE A 11 -5.70 2.26 1.59
N SER A 12 -5.06 3.02 2.47
CA SER A 12 -5.67 3.44 3.74
C SER A 12 -6.84 4.40 3.54
N GLY A 13 -6.68 5.42 2.66
CA GLY A 13 -7.74 6.39 2.36
C GLY A 13 -8.93 5.73 1.65
N LEU A 14 -8.65 4.89 0.65
CA LEU A 14 -9.68 4.15 -0.06
C LEU A 14 -10.41 3.14 0.85
N PHE A 15 -9.69 2.46 1.74
CA PHE A 15 -10.30 1.54 2.70
C PHE A 15 -11.25 2.28 3.65
N LEU A 16 -10.81 3.42 4.21
CA LEU A 16 -11.67 4.25 5.06
C LEU A 16 -12.93 4.72 4.30
N ALA A 17 -12.76 5.18 3.06
CA ALA A 17 -13.88 5.59 2.23
C ALA A 17 -14.92 4.48 2.03
N ASN A 18 -14.46 3.23 1.77
CA ASN A 18 -15.35 2.07 1.69
C ASN A 18 -16.13 1.80 2.98
N LEU A 19 -15.53 2.03 4.14
CA LEU A 19 -16.23 1.92 5.42
C LEU A 19 -17.27 3.04 5.59
N LEU A 20 -16.97 4.25 5.14
CA LEU A 20 -17.87 5.40 5.20
C LEU A 20 -19.06 5.27 4.24
N GLU A 21 -18.88 4.64 3.06
CA GLU A 21 -20.00 4.32 2.15
C GLU A 21 -21.09 3.46 2.83
N LYS A 22 -20.71 2.65 3.81
CA LYS A 22 -21.64 1.83 4.60
C LYS A 22 -22.25 2.58 5.79
N ASN A 23 -21.79 3.80 6.06
CA ASN A 23 -22.22 4.58 7.22
C ASN A 23 -22.79 5.94 6.80
N THR A 24 -24.10 6.04 6.77
CA THR A 24 -24.83 7.24 6.35
C THR A 24 -24.74 8.43 7.32
N SER A 25 -24.13 8.26 8.49
CA SER A 25 -23.94 9.35 9.47
C SER A 25 -22.86 10.35 9.05
N PHE A 26 -22.02 9.97 8.09
CA PHE A 26 -20.91 10.79 7.59
C PHE A 26 -21.04 11.02 6.09
N SER A 27 -20.65 12.22 5.66
CA SER A 27 -20.27 12.50 4.27
C SER A 27 -18.74 12.58 4.18
N TYR A 28 -18.17 12.31 3.02
CA TYR A 28 -16.74 12.41 2.85
C TYR A 28 -16.35 12.84 1.43
N LYS A 29 -15.13 13.37 1.29
CA LYS A 29 -14.40 13.53 0.02
C LYS A 29 -12.98 13.05 0.19
N ILE A 30 -12.40 12.50 -0.87
CA ILE A 30 -11.00 12.10 -0.95
C ILE A 30 -10.27 13.11 -1.83
N PHE A 31 -9.17 13.67 -1.34
CA PHE A 31 -8.31 14.60 -2.07
C PHE A 31 -6.99 13.92 -2.43
N GLU A 32 -6.71 13.84 -3.72
CA GLU A 32 -5.50 13.22 -4.26
C GLU A 32 -4.71 14.24 -5.08
N LYS A 33 -3.43 14.43 -4.72
CA LYS A 33 -2.56 15.38 -5.41
C LYS A 33 -2.19 14.99 -6.84
N LYS A 34 -2.19 13.70 -7.15
CA LYS A 34 -1.91 13.21 -8.50
C LYS A 34 -3.11 13.43 -9.42
N PRO A 35 -2.89 13.51 -10.74
CA PRO A 35 -3.98 13.65 -11.73
C PRO A 35 -4.82 12.38 -11.88
N SER A 36 -4.28 11.23 -11.47
CA SER A 36 -4.95 9.93 -11.51
C SER A 36 -4.25 8.94 -10.59
N LEU A 37 -4.90 7.81 -10.33
CA LEU A 37 -4.26 6.68 -9.66
C LEU A 37 -3.43 5.89 -10.67
N ASP A 38 -2.16 5.68 -10.33
CA ASP A 38 -1.29 4.81 -11.10
C ASP A 38 -1.52 3.36 -10.69
N LEU A 39 -2.14 2.61 -11.61
CA LEU A 39 -2.40 1.18 -11.46
C LEU A 39 -1.38 0.32 -12.23
N SER A 40 -0.41 0.95 -12.90
CA SER A 40 0.62 0.25 -13.68
C SER A 40 1.65 -0.46 -12.81
N ASP A 41 1.86 -0.02 -11.58
CA ASP A 41 2.76 -0.65 -10.62
C ASP A 41 2.20 -2.02 -10.18
N GLY A 42 2.56 -3.06 -10.93
CA GLY A 42 2.09 -4.43 -10.72
C GLY A 42 2.76 -5.21 -9.58
N TYR A 43 3.41 -4.52 -8.65
CA TYR A 43 4.08 -5.19 -7.52
C TYR A 43 3.10 -5.94 -6.63
N GLY A 44 3.59 -7.05 -6.07
CA GLY A 44 2.83 -7.85 -5.13
C GLY A 44 2.69 -7.19 -3.76
N ILE A 45 1.63 -7.56 -3.07
CA ILE A 45 1.39 -7.27 -1.65
C ILE A 45 0.99 -8.55 -0.94
N GLN A 46 1.38 -8.66 0.31
CA GLN A 46 1.02 -9.73 1.22
C GLN A 46 0.07 -9.18 2.28
N LEU A 47 -1.06 -9.85 2.46
CA LEU A 47 -2.11 -9.47 3.40
C LEU A 47 -2.27 -10.59 4.44
N SER A 48 -1.97 -10.28 5.67
CA SER A 48 -2.18 -11.21 6.79
C SER A 48 -3.68 -11.32 7.12
N VAL A 49 -4.03 -12.35 7.87
CA VAL A 49 -5.43 -12.69 8.21
C VAL A 49 -6.18 -11.56 8.90
N ASN A 50 -5.52 -10.75 9.73
CA ASN A 50 -6.12 -9.56 10.35
C ASN A 50 -6.46 -8.48 9.30
N SER A 51 -5.63 -8.27 8.29
CA SER A 51 -5.91 -7.36 7.17
C SER A 51 -7.07 -7.87 6.33
N ILE A 52 -7.11 -9.19 6.04
CA ILE A 52 -8.21 -9.83 5.31
C ILE A 52 -9.52 -9.72 6.10
N ASN A 53 -9.50 -9.92 7.40
CA ASN A 53 -10.69 -9.74 8.26
C ASN A 53 -11.27 -8.32 8.14
N LEU A 54 -10.42 -7.30 8.10
CA LEU A 54 -10.87 -5.92 7.89
C LEU A 54 -11.41 -5.71 6.47
N LEU A 55 -10.72 -6.20 5.45
CA LEU A 55 -11.12 -6.08 4.05
C LEU A 55 -12.42 -6.85 3.75
N ASN A 56 -12.67 -7.96 4.42
CA ASN A 56 -13.91 -8.71 4.29
C ASN A 56 -15.13 -7.93 4.78
N LYS A 57 -14.97 -6.97 5.70
CA LYS A 57 -16.05 -6.04 6.09
C LYS A 57 -16.57 -5.19 4.93
N ILE A 58 -15.75 -4.99 3.91
CA ILE A 58 -16.10 -4.26 2.70
C ILE A 58 -16.28 -5.16 1.46
N GLY A 59 -16.27 -6.48 1.64
CA GLY A 59 -16.63 -7.43 0.58
C GLY A 59 -15.43 -8.05 -0.16
N PHE A 60 -14.21 -8.01 0.39
CA PHE A 60 -13.00 -8.53 -0.27
C PHE A 60 -13.11 -10.01 -0.66
N GLN A 61 -13.88 -10.82 0.08
CA GLN A 61 -14.15 -12.21 -0.23
C GLN A 61 -14.81 -12.43 -1.60
N THR A 62 -15.36 -11.37 -2.23
CA THR A 62 -15.97 -11.44 -3.57
C THR A 62 -14.97 -11.21 -4.71
N MET A 63 -13.71 -10.95 -4.39
CA MET A 63 -12.67 -10.81 -5.41
C MET A 63 -12.55 -12.08 -6.26
N ASN A 64 -12.23 -11.89 -7.54
CA ASN A 64 -12.00 -13.01 -8.44
C ASN A 64 -10.85 -13.89 -7.90
N ALA A 65 -11.14 -15.17 -7.71
CA ALA A 65 -10.19 -16.15 -7.18
C ALA A 65 -8.92 -16.29 -8.03
N SER A 66 -8.99 -15.99 -9.35
CA SER A 66 -7.80 -16.00 -10.22
C SER A 66 -6.81 -14.88 -9.95
N GLU A 67 -7.24 -13.77 -9.31
CA GLU A 67 -6.43 -12.58 -9.04
C GLU A 67 -5.74 -12.61 -7.66
N VAL A 68 -6.00 -13.65 -6.87
CA VAL A 68 -5.44 -13.83 -5.54
C VAL A 68 -4.76 -15.17 -5.40
N PHE A 69 -3.83 -15.26 -4.46
CA PHE A 69 -3.20 -16.53 -4.10
C PHE A 69 -3.20 -16.70 -2.57
N PHE A 70 -3.28 -17.95 -2.12
CA PHE A 70 -3.33 -18.31 -0.70
C PHE A 70 -2.12 -19.20 -0.35
N PRO A 71 -0.95 -18.62 -0.06
CA PRO A 71 0.22 -19.41 0.32
C PRO A 71 -0.03 -20.13 1.65
N LYS A 72 0.47 -21.35 1.75
CA LYS A 72 0.30 -22.17 2.95
C LYS A 72 1.42 -21.97 3.94
N LYS A 73 2.63 -21.61 3.46
CA LYS A 73 3.83 -21.49 4.28
C LYS A 73 4.64 -20.25 3.94
N VAL A 74 5.43 -19.81 4.92
CA VAL A 74 6.61 -18.98 4.69
C VAL A 74 7.82 -19.88 4.95
N ASN A 75 8.61 -20.16 3.92
CA ASN A 75 9.82 -20.95 4.01
C ASN A 75 11.03 -20.02 4.12
N PHE A 76 11.92 -20.29 5.06
CA PHE A 76 13.16 -19.57 5.30
C PHE A 76 14.35 -20.40 4.85
N PHE A 77 15.20 -19.80 4.03
CA PHE A 77 16.40 -20.44 3.48
C PHE A 77 17.64 -19.62 3.80
N ASP A 78 18.75 -20.30 4.03
CA ASP A 78 20.06 -19.66 3.95
C ASP A 78 20.39 -19.34 2.49
N ALA A 79 20.69 -18.07 2.20
CA ALA A 79 20.93 -17.63 0.82
C ALA A 79 22.27 -18.10 0.24
N LYS A 80 23.22 -18.58 1.06
CA LYS A 80 24.55 -19.03 0.62
C LYS A 80 24.52 -20.50 0.20
N VAL A 81 23.90 -21.34 1.01
CA VAL A 81 23.89 -22.80 0.80
C VAL A 81 22.55 -23.29 0.23
N LEU A 82 21.53 -22.43 0.19
CA LEU A 82 20.18 -22.71 -0.26
C LEU A 82 19.46 -23.80 0.56
N GLU A 83 19.92 -24.03 1.78
CA GLU A 83 19.29 -24.98 2.69
C GLU A 83 18.14 -24.32 3.46
N LYS A 84 17.09 -25.09 3.69
CA LYS A 84 15.94 -24.64 4.47
C LYS A 84 16.31 -24.56 5.94
N ILE A 85 16.12 -23.40 6.55
CA ILE A 85 16.33 -23.13 7.97
C ILE A 85 15.10 -23.58 8.77
N CYS A 86 13.93 -23.08 8.40
CA CYS A 86 12.65 -23.36 9.04
C CYS A 86 11.48 -22.97 8.14
N ASP A 87 10.27 -23.23 8.59
CA ASP A 87 9.05 -22.66 7.98
C ASP A 87 8.05 -22.22 9.05
N ILE A 88 7.09 -21.39 8.61
CA ILE A 88 5.91 -21.01 9.36
C ILE A 88 4.71 -21.51 8.57
N ASP A 89 3.88 -22.36 9.16
CA ASP A 89 2.61 -22.75 8.59
C ASP A 89 1.58 -21.65 8.79
N LEU A 90 1.18 -21.02 7.68
CA LEU A 90 0.22 -19.92 7.68
C LEU A 90 -1.22 -20.39 7.92
N SER A 91 -1.50 -21.69 7.69
CA SER A 91 -2.84 -22.25 7.86
C SER A 91 -3.33 -22.20 9.31
N GLN A 92 -2.41 -22.25 10.28
CA GLN A 92 -2.75 -22.16 11.72
C GLN A 92 -3.32 -20.77 12.12
N PHE A 93 -3.10 -19.75 11.33
CA PHE A 93 -3.63 -18.41 11.58
C PHE A 93 -4.94 -18.14 10.85
N ASN A 94 -5.36 -19.03 9.96
CA ASN A 94 -6.61 -18.89 9.24
C ASN A 94 -7.80 -19.09 10.19
N PHE A 95 -8.82 -18.27 10.04
CA PHE A 95 -10.08 -18.41 10.77
C PHE A 95 -11.25 -17.96 9.88
N GLU A 96 -12.35 -18.68 9.91
CA GLU A 96 -13.50 -18.45 9.05
C GLU A 96 -13.07 -18.33 7.56
N ASN A 97 -13.41 -17.22 6.90
CA ASN A 97 -13.03 -16.91 5.53
C ASN A 97 -11.74 -16.06 5.44
N ASN A 98 -11.07 -15.84 6.56
CA ASN A 98 -9.86 -15.04 6.58
C ASN A 98 -8.65 -15.94 6.37
N ARG A 99 -7.99 -15.78 5.22
CA ARG A 99 -6.78 -16.52 4.85
C ARG A 99 -5.66 -15.55 4.50
N TYR A 100 -4.45 -15.91 4.84
CA TYR A 100 -3.30 -15.18 4.36
C TYR A 100 -3.34 -15.11 2.83
N THR A 101 -3.26 -13.90 2.28
CA THR A 101 -3.52 -13.67 0.85
C THR A 101 -2.40 -12.85 0.24
N THR A 102 -1.96 -13.24 -0.94
CA THR A 102 -1.05 -12.44 -1.77
C THR A 102 -1.73 -12.10 -3.09
N LEU A 103 -1.47 -10.89 -3.59
CA LEU A 103 -2.05 -10.40 -4.84
C LEU A 103 -1.25 -9.21 -5.39
N LYS A 104 -1.58 -8.77 -6.61
CA LYS A 104 -1.07 -7.48 -7.12
C LYS A 104 -1.65 -6.32 -6.31
N ARG A 105 -0.80 -5.36 -5.95
CA ARG A 105 -1.24 -4.13 -5.27
C ARG A 105 -2.26 -3.35 -6.08
N SER A 106 -2.11 -3.31 -7.41
CA SER A 106 -3.07 -2.68 -8.32
C SER A 106 -4.46 -3.30 -8.20
N LYS A 107 -4.55 -4.65 -8.10
CA LYS A 107 -5.84 -5.34 -7.96
C LYS A 107 -6.55 -5.03 -6.63
N LEU A 108 -5.79 -4.86 -5.55
CA LEU A 108 -6.36 -4.37 -4.30
C LEU A 108 -6.90 -2.94 -4.45
N ILE A 109 -6.18 -2.06 -5.13
CA ILE A 109 -6.62 -0.68 -5.36
C ILE A 109 -7.86 -0.66 -6.27
N GLU A 110 -7.88 -1.44 -7.37
CA GLU A 110 -9.04 -1.58 -8.26
C GLU A 110 -10.28 -2.02 -7.47
N PHE A 111 -10.14 -3.05 -6.61
CA PHE A 111 -11.21 -3.50 -5.72
C PHE A 111 -11.70 -2.37 -4.80
N LEU A 112 -10.79 -1.66 -4.14
CA LEU A 112 -11.16 -0.57 -3.24
C LEU A 112 -11.86 0.58 -3.98
N LEU A 113 -11.46 0.86 -5.21
CA LEU A 113 -12.06 1.91 -6.05
C LEU A 113 -13.45 1.53 -6.56
N SER A 114 -13.69 0.27 -6.87
CA SER A 114 -14.94 -0.18 -7.50
C SER A 114 -16.20 0.12 -6.67
N ASN A 115 -16.04 0.31 -5.37
CA ASN A 115 -17.13 0.56 -4.43
C ASN A 115 -17.28 2.05 -4.08
N ILE A 116 -16.44 2.95 -4.61
CA ILE A 116 -16.45 4.37 -4.28
C ILE A 116 -17.01 5.16 -5.47
N PRO A 117 -18.03 6.02 -5.26
CA PRO A 117 -18.50 6.93 -6.29
C PRO A 117 -17.39 7.83 -6.81
N LYS A 118 -17.29 7.98 -8.14
CA LYS A 118 -16.18 8.71 -8.77
C LYS A 118 -16.11 10.19 -8.36
N ASP A 119 -17.24 10.81 -8.13
CA ASP A 119 -17.39 12.20 -7.68
C ASP A 119 -16.88 12.44 -6.25
N LYS A 120 -16.62 11.39 -5.48
CA LYS A 120 -16.03 11.48 -4.15
C LYS A 120 -14.51 11.64 -4.17
N ILE A 121 -13.84 11.39 -5.29
CA ILE A 121 -12.38 11.48 -5.42
C ILE A 121 -12.03 12.71 -6.25
N ILE A 122 -11.38 13.68 -5.63
CA ILE A 122 -10.95 14.92 -6.24
C ILE A 122 -9.44 14.81 -6.52
N PHE A 123 -9.11 14.67 -7.79
CA PHE A 123 -7.72 14.62 -8.25
C PHE A 123 -7.12 16.02 -8.43
N ASN A 124 -5.79 16.12 -8.60
CA ASN A 124 -5.05 17.37 -8.71
C ASN A 124 -5.23 18.30 -7.49
N SER A 125 -5.57 17.75 -6.34
CA SER A 125 -5.87 18.49 -5.11
C SER A 125 -4.75 18.28 -4.10
N ASP A 126 -3.66 19.07 -4.22
CA ASP A 126 -2.57 19.07 -3.24
C ASP A 126 -2.91 20.00 -2.09
N LEU A 127 -2.99 19.46 -0.88
CA LEU A 127 -3.30 20.22 0.33
C LEU A 127 -2.13 21.14 0.69
N ILE A 128 -2.40 22.47 0.77
CA ILE A 128 -1.37 23.46 1.09
C ILE A 128 -1.53 24.10 2.47
N ASN A 129 -2.78 24.19 2.99
CA ASN A 129 -3.04 24.78 4.30
C ASN A 129 -4.26 24.19 4.98
N ILE A 130 -4.25 24.22 6.31
CA ILE A 130 -5.36 23.86 7.20
C ILE A 130 -5.51 24.97 8.22
N GLU A 131 -6.69 25.56 8.28
CA GLU A 131 -7.06 26.56 9.30
C GLU A 131 -8.17 25.97 10.17
N GLU A 132 -8.05 26.11 11.48
CA GLU A 132 -9.03 25.61 12.42
C GLU A 132 -9.90 26.76 12.94
N TYR A 133 -11.21 26.64 12.68
CA TYR A 133 -12.27 27.51 13.16
C TYR A 133 -13.35 26.63 13.80
N GLU A 134 -14.64 26.97 13.62
CA GLU A 134 -15.74 26.07 13.97
C GLU A 134 -15.67 24.74 13.18
N LYS A 135 -15.10 24.81 11.97
CA LYS A 135 -14.75 23.68 11.10
C LYS A 135 -13.31 23.84 10.63
N LEU A 136 -12.77 22.75 10.09
CA LEU A 136 -11.47 22.74 9.44
C LEU A 136 -11.62 23.27 8.01
N LYS A 137 -10.97 24.40 7.71
CA LYS A 137 -10.90 24.97 6.38
C LYS A 137 -9.63 24.52 5.69
N LEU A 138 -9.78 23.71 4.65
CA LEU A 138 -8.70 23.18 3.84
C LEU A 138 -8.51 24.05 2.60
N SER A 139 -7.26 24.40 2.29
CA SER A 139 -6.88 25.11 1.07
C SER A 139 -6.00 24.23 0.20
N PHE A 140 -6.27 24.21 -1.10
CA PHE A 140 -5.57 23.37 -2.07
C PHE A 140 -4.78 24.19 -3.10
N SER A 141 -3.85 23.55 -3.80
CA SER A 141 -2.93 24.19 -4.75
C SER A 141 -3.62 24.83 -5.96
N ASP A 142 -4.85 24.42 -6.28
CA ASP A 142 -5.71 24.98 -7.31
C ASP A 142 -6.53 26.20 -6.86
N ASN A 143 -6.22 26.75 -5.67
CA ASN A 143 -6.91 27.83 -4.96
C ASN A 143 -8.33 27.48 -4.49
N THR A 144 -8.76 26.23 -4.57
CA THR A 144 -10.02 25.81 -3.98
C THR A 144 -9.91 25.77 -2.45
N LYS A 145 -11.04 26.01 -1.77
CA LYS A 145 -11.17 25.97 -0.32
C LYS A 145 -12.44 25.21 0.04
N GLU A 146 -12.34 24.27 0.96
CA GLU A 146 -13.50 23.53 1.45
C GLU A 146 -13.45 23.38 2.97
N GLU A 147 -14.62 23.21 3.58
CA GLU A 147 -14.78 23.10 5.04
C GLU A 147 -15.29 21.70 5.42
N PHE A 148 -14.67 21.13 6.45
CA PHE A 148 -15.00 19.80 6.97
C PHE A 148 -15.03 19.80 8.50
N ASP A 149 -15.83 18.87 9.07
CA ASP A 149 -15.81 18.62 10.51
C ASP A 149 -14.55 17.86 10.96
N TYR A 150 -14.01 16.99 10.09
CA TYR A 150 -12.83 16.17 10.39
C TYR A 150 -11.91 16.07 9.18
N ILE A 151 -10.62 15.85 9.45
CA ILE A 151 -9.60 15.49 8.45
C ILE A 151 -8.94 14.17 8.84
N VAL A 152 -8.71 13.30 7.85
CA VAL A 152 -7.93 12.07 8.00
C VAL A 152 -6.72 12.11 7.07
N ALA A 153 -5.53 12.16 7.65
CA ALA A 153 -4.27 12.12 6.92
C ALA A 153 -3.96 10.68 6.48
N ALA A 154 -4.14 10.38 5.18
CA ALA A 154 -3.83 9.12 4.53
C ALA A 154 -2.82 9.31 3.37
N ASP A 155 -2.06 10.41 3.38
CA ASP A 155 -1.14 10.89 2.34
C ASP A 155 0.28 10.28 2.43
N GLY A 156 0.45 9.25 3.28
CA GLY A 156 1.58 8.34 3.28
C GLY A 156 2.83 8.87 3.99
N VAL A 157 3.98 8.27 3.65
CA VAL A 157 5.26 8.53 4.34
C VAL A 157 5.79 9.95 4.13
N TYR A 158 5.43 10.60 3.04
CA TYR A 158 5.75 12.00 2.72
C TYR A 158 4.55 12.92 2.96
N SER A 159 3.86 12.70 4.09
CA SER A 159 2.62 13.36 4.43
C SER A 159 2.79 14.88 4.56
N ARG A 160 2.14 15.62 3.66
CA ARG A 160 2.03 17.08 3.73
C ARG A 160 1.09 17.50 4.87
N THR A 161 0.04 16.75 5.08
CA THR A 161 -0.89 16.98 6.19
C THR A 161 -0.18 16.98 7.55
N LYS A 162 0.73 16.01 7.75
CA LYS A 162 1.56 15.93 8.94
C LYS A 162 2.46 17.17 9.10
N GLU A 163 3.10 17.62 8.01
CA GLU A 163 3.97 18.82 8.04
C GLU A 163 3.18 20.06 8.45
N ILE A 164 2.00 20.27 7.87
CA ILE A 164 1.13 21.40 8.18
C ILE A 164 0.67 21.37 9.63
N LEU A 165 0.15 20.24 10.12
CA LEU A 165 -0.42 20.10 11.45
C LEU A 165 0.64 20.22 12.57
N PHE A 166 1.80 19.60 12.38
CA PHE A 166 2.84 19.55 13.42
C PHE A 166 3.94 20.60 13.23
N LYS A 167 3.90 21.40 12.16
CA LYS A 167 4.91 22.43 11.83
C LYS A 167 6.34 21.88 11.86
N LYS A 168 6.50 20.61 11.46
CA LYS A 168 7.78 19.90 11.40
C LYS A 168 7.95 19.31 10.01
N GLU A 169 9.06 19.66 9.36
CA GLU A 169 9.46 18.96 8.14
C GLU A 169 9.67 17.47 8.45
N GLY A 170 8.86 16.65 7.78
CA GLY A 170 8.91 15.20 7.93
C GLY A 170 9.77 14.55 6.87
N THR A 171 11.08 14.82 6.84
CA THR A 171 11.98 14.09 5.92
C THR A 171 12.13 12.64 6.39
N PRO A 172 11.74 11.65 5.56
CA PRO A 172 11.95 10.25 5.90
C PRO A 172 13.42 9.94 6.07
N LYS A 173 13.76 9.25 7.16
CA LYS A 173 15.14 8.84 7.43
C LYS A 173 15.52 7.66 6.53
N TYR A 174 16.66 7.76 5.88
CA TYR A 174 17.26 6.65 5.14
C TYR A 174 18.00 5.69 6.09
N PHE A 175 17.66 4.40 6.04
CA PHE A 175 18.20 3.36 6.92
C PHE A 175 19.27 2.48 6.26
N ASN A 176 20.03 3.03 5.32
CA ASN A 176 21.10 2.32 4.61
C ASN A 176 20.64 1.02 3.94
N SER A 177 19.45 1.01 3.40
CA SER A 177 18.91 -0.12 2.64
C SER A 177 18.06 0.35 1.46
N ILE A 178 18.14 -0.39 0.37
CA ILE A 178 17.32 -0.19 -0.83
C ILE A 178 16.46 -1.42 -1.07
N ALA A 179 15.28 -1.20 -1.64
CA ALA A 179 14.38 -2.27 -2.06
C ALA A 179 14.37 -2.38 -3.59
N LEU A 180 14.73 -3.55 -4.10
CA LEU A 180 14.57 -3.93 -5.51
C LEU A 180 13.33 -4.79 -5.63
N ARG A 181 12.45 -4.48 -6.58
CA ARG A 181 11.18 -5.20 -6.77
C ARG A 181 10.97 -5.55 -8.22
N GLY A 182 10.29 -6.65 -8.46
CA GLY A 182 9.91 -7.05 -9.80
C GLY A 182 8.92 -8.22 -9.77
N ASN A 183 8.41 -8.54 -10.95
CA ASN A 183 7.57 -9.71 -11.17
C ASN A 183 8.27 -10.63 -12.16
N ILE A 184 8.08 -11.93 -11.98
CA ILE A 184 8.51 -12.97 -12.90
C ILE A 184 7.35 -13.92 -13.17
N GLN A 185 7.42 -14.66 -14.26
CA GLN A 185 6.45 -15.70 -14.58
C GLN A 185 7.11 -17.07 -14.57
N ASN A 186 6.30 -18.11 -14.38
CA ASN A 186 6.71 -19.52 -14.46
C ASN A 186 7.84 -19.88 -13.47
N PHE A 187 7.76 -19.38 -12.25
CA PHE A 187 8.63 -19.82 -11.17
C PHE A 187 7.95 -20.98 -10.42
N GLU A 188 8.69 -22.07 -10.19
CA GLU A 188 8.15 -23.24 -9.51
C GLU A 188 8.16 -23.05 -7.98
N ASN A 189 7.11 -22.43 -7.45
CA ASN A 189 6.93 -22.26 -6.01
C ASN A 189 5.44 -22.03 -5.71
N SER A 190 4.92 -22.72 -4.71
CA SER A 190 3.53 -22.58 -4.26
C SER A 190 3.39 -21.76 -2.96
N ASP A 191 4.49 -21.32 -2.38
CA ASP A 191 4.54 -20.68 -1.07
C ASP A 191 5.40 -19.41 -1.08
N ILE A 192 5.47 -18.72 0.05
CA ILE A 192 6.40 -17.61 0.23
C ILE A 192 7.76 -18.19 0.56
N SER A 193 8.80 -17.81 -0.20
CA SER A 193 10.18 -18.16 0.07
C SER A 193 11.00 -16.93 0.42
N LEU A 194 11.67 -16.99 1.56
CA LEU A 194 12.53 -15.94 2.09
C LEU A 194 13.96 -16.46 2.20
N TYR A 195 14.86 -15.84 1.45
CA TYR A 195 16.29 -16.16 1.47
C TYR A 195 17.05 -15.11 2.28
N LEU A 196 17.74 -15.57 3.33
CA LEU A 196 18.47 -14.72 4.28
C LEU A 196 19.96 -14.73 3.97
N GLY A 197 20.49 -13.58 3.58
CA GLY A 197 21.92 -13.34 3.41
C GLY A 197 22.45 -12.34 4.46
N SER A 198 23.79 -12.22 4.57
CA SER A 198 24.41 -11.33 5.56
C SER A 198 24.09 -9.83 5.34
N ASN A 199 23.93 -9.40 4.10
CA ASN A 199 23.71 -8.01 3.71
C ASN A 199 22.43 -7.78 2.91
N PHE A 200 21.62 -8.82 2.72
CA PHE A 200 20.35 -8.75 2.02
C PHE A 200 19.40 -9.82 2.51
N HIS A 201 18.14 -9.62 2.19
CA HIS A 201 17.17 -10.71 2.13
C HIS A 201 16.37 -10.60 0.84
N PHE A 202 15.95 -11.74 0.32
CA PHE A 202 15.18 -11.87 -0.89
C PHE A 202 13.90 -12.64 -0.62
N VAL A 203 12.78 -12.10 -0.99
CA VAL A 203 11.45 -12.72 -0.82
C VAL A 203 10.83 -12.90 -2.19
N ILE A 204 10.31 -14.10 -2.46
CA ILE A 204 9.55 -14.40 -3.67
C ILE A 204 8.27 -15.13 -3.28
N TYR A 205 7.16 -14.78 -3.93
CA TYR A 205 5.85 -15.36 -3.66
C TYR A 205 4.90 -15.23 -4.85
N PRO A 206 3.97 -16.18 -5.03
CA PRO A 206 2.94 -16.10 -6.04
C PRO A 206 1.96 -14.95 -5.72
N ILE A 207 1.42 -14.30 -6.75
CA ILE A 207 0.49 -13.17 -6.61
C ILE A 207 -0.85 -13.38 -7.31
N ASN A 208 -1.02 -14.50 -8.00
CA ASN A 208 -2.27 -14.91 -8.62
C ASN A 208 -2.21 -16.40 -8.96
N GLN A 209 -3.26 -16.93 -9.60
CA GLN A 209 -3.34 -18.34 -10.05
C GLN A 209 -2.68 -18.57 -11.43
N ASN A 210 -2.12 -17.54 -12.07
CA ASN A 210 -1.57 -17.59 -13.44
C ASN A 210 -0.04 -17.69 -13.47
N ASN A 211 0.56 -18.33 -12.45
CA ASN A 211 2.01 -18.50 -12.31
C ASN A 211 2.81 -17.20 -12.38
N GLU A 212 2.24 -16.11 -11.90
CA GLU A 212 2.94 -14.85 -11.74
C GLU A 212 3.40 -14.67 -10.30
N PHE A 213 4.64 -14.28 -10.14
CA PHE A 213 5.32 -14.12 -8.85
C PHE A 213 5.83 -12.71 -8.69
N ASN A 214 5.78 -12.21 -7.48
CA ASN A 214 6.48 -10.99 -7.09
C ASN A 214 7.73 -11.34 -6.30
N PHE A 215 8.81 -10.59 -6.54
CA PHE A 215 9.97 -10.65 -5.67
C PHE A 215 10.31 -9.28 -5.10
N ILE A 216 10.91 -9.30 -3.91
CA ILE A 216 11.47 -8.13 -3.25
C ILE A 216 12.84 -8.52 -2.70
N SER A 217 13.88 -7.76 -3.05
CA SER A 217 15.19 -7.87 -2.42
C SER A 217 15.46 -6.59 -1.63
N ILE A 218 15.71 -6.72 -0.34
CA ILE A 218 16.19 -5.62 0.49
C ILE A 218 17.70 -5.78 0.67
N VAL A 219 18.45 -4.81 0.19
CA VAL A 219 19.92 -4.85 0.17
C VAL A 219 20.48 -3.71 1.01
N ARG A 220 21.42 -4.00 1.91
CA ARG A 220 22.17 -2.97 2.62
C ARG A 220 23.01 -2.18 1.63
N LYS A 221 22.82 -0.86 1.62
CA LYS A 221 23.59 0.06 0.79
C LYS A 221 23.67 1.41 1.49
N LYS A 222 24.90 1.91 1.65
CA LYS A 222 25.10 3.31 2.04
C LYS A 222 24.96 4.16 0.78
N LEU A 223 24.17 5.22 0.88
CA LEU A 223 24.02 6.23 -0.17
C LEU A 223 24.62 7.54 0.34
N VAL A 224 25.20 8.33 -0.55
CA VAL A 224 25.60 9.69 -0.25
C VAL A 224 24.36 10.61 -0.29
N GLU A 225 24.46 11.79 0.32
CA GLU A 225 23.32 12.69 0.49
C GLU A 225 22.64 13.08 -0.82
N SER A 226 23.44 13.33 -1.87
CA SER A 226 22.93 13.60 -3.23
C SER A 226 22.16 12.43 -3.86
N GLU A 227 22.48 11.19 -3.51
CA GLU A 227 21.76 10.00 -3.95
C GLU A 227 20.45 9.80 -3.15
N ILE A 228 20.46 10.12 -1.84
CA ILE A 228 19.28 10.01 -0.97
C ILE A 228 18.18 10.97 -1.44
N THR A 229 18.57 12.18 -1.83
CA THR A 229 17.63 13.21 -2.31
C THR A 229 17.13 12.96 -3.72
N ASN A 230 17.86 12.21 -4.53
CA ASN A 230 17.48 11.87 -5.90
C ASN A 230 16.51 10.69 -5.94
N ARG A 231 15.21 10.97 -5.81
CA ARG A 231 14.15 9.95 -5.82
C ARG A 231 14.03 9.18 -7.14
N SER A 232 14.61 9.68 -8.24
CA SER A 232 14.59 9.02 -9.55
C SER A 232 15.72 8.02 -9.76
N LEU A 233 16.76 8.05 -8.91
CA LEU A 233 18.00 7.27 -9.10
C LEU A 233 17.77 5.76 -9.33
N PHE A 234 16.68 5.20 -8.77
CA PHE A 234 16.37 3.77 -8.84
C PHE A 234 15.09 3.44 -9.62
N LYS A 235 14.35 4.47 -10.11
CA LYS A 235 13.07 4.24 -10.82
C LYS A 235 13.26 3.53 -12.18
N ASP A 236 14.35 3.76 -12.87
CA ASP A 236 14.57 3.30 -14.24
C ASP A 236 15.47 2.06 -14.37
N LYS A 237 15.93 1.51 -13.25
CA LYS A 237 16.70 0.27 -13.28
C LYS A 237 15.76 -0.93 -13.35
N ARG A 238 15.23 -1.20 -14.53
CA ARG A 238 14.59 -2.49 -14.83
C ARG A 238 15.70 -3.54 -14.79
N VAL A 239 15.61 -4.44 -13.82
CA VAL A 239 16.37 -5.69 -13.87
C VAL A 239 15.76 -6.50 -15.00
N ARG A 240 16.53 -6.67 -16.08
CA ARG A 240 16.21 -7.60 -17.18
C ARG A 240 16.61 -9.00 -16.78
#